data_a0eaaf10bf82a768306a153b925544fc
#
_entry.id   a0eaaf10bf82a768306a153b925544fc
#
_cell.length_a   1.000
_cell.length_b   1.000
_cell.length_c   1.000
_cell.angle_alpha   90.00
_cell.angle_beta   90.00
_cell.angle_gamma   90.00
#
_symmetry.space_group_name_H-M   'P 1'
#
loop_
_entity.id
_entity.type
_entity.pdbx_description
1 polymer ?
#
loop_
_entity_poly.entity_id
_entity_poly.type
_entity_poly.pdbx_seq_one_letter_code
_entity_poly.pdbx_strand_id
1 'polypeptide(L)'
;MDISGSDMIKTQPIDEFKPTADLVIWDVRDMDKYQEGHIAYAVNMPIECINETTLAETCGDIYVLCGGGTKAGRACELLESLDPTRTYVHLTGGTRGAAALGWELIKEK
;
A
#
# COMPACT_ATOMS: atom_id res chain seq x y z
N MET A 1 -21.95 2.74 -20.11
CA MET A 1 -21.12 3.08 -19.06
C MET A 1 -20.08 2.02 -18.79
N ASP A 2 -18.96 2.43 -18.69
CA ASP A 2 -17.92 1.51 -18.49
C ASP A 2 -17.68 1.26 -17.02
N ILE A 3 -17.82 0.07 -16.62
CA ILE A 3 -17.49 -0.32 -15.28
C ILE A 3 -16.28 -1.18 -15.35
N SER A 4 -15.20 -0.62 -14.99
CA SER A 4 -14.02 -1.45 -14.87
C SER A 4 -13.75 -1.66 -13.42
N GLY A 5 -13.04 -2.72 -13.11
CA GLY A 5 -12.64 -2.98 -11.77
C GLY A 5 -11.79 -1.86 -11.20
N SER A 6 -11.14 -1.08 -12.06
CA SER A 6 -10.28 -0.03 -11.58
C SER A 6 -11.03 1.06 -10.82
N ASP A 7 -12.37 1.08 -10.90
CA ASP A 7 -13.13 2.03 -10.09
C ASP A 7 -12.90 1.84 -8.60
N MET A 8 -12.48 0.65 -8.19
CA MET A 8 -12.24 0.36 -6.78
C MET A 8 -10.80 0.66 -6.37
N ILE A 9 -9.98 1.04 -7.32
CA ILE A 9 -8.59 1.41 -7.05
C ILE A 9 -8.47 2.92 -7.21
N LYS A 10 -8.12 3.58 -6.11
CA LYS A 10 -7.92 5.01 -6.10
C LYS A 10 -6.44 5.31 -5.99
N THR A 11 -6.05 6.48 -6.45
CA THR A 11 -4.67 6.92 -6.28
C THR A 11 -4.65 8.13 -5.38
N GLN A 12 -3.63 8.22 -4.56
CA GLN A 12 -3.43 9.37 -3.69
C GLN A 12 -1.93 9.63 -3.61
N PRO A 13 -1.49 10.85 -3.91
CA PRO A 13 -0.06 11.17 -3.77
C PRO A 13 0.37 11.02 -2.31
N ILE A 14 1.58 10.51 -2.12
CA ILE A 14 2.07 10.29 -0.76
C ILE A 14 2.14 11.60 0.03
N ASP A 15 2.36 12.73 -0.66
CA ASP A 15 2.47 14.01 0.04
C ASP A 15 1.13 14.48 0.60
N GLU A 16 0.03 13.87 0.17
CA GLU A 16 -1.29 14.19 0.71
C GLU A 16 -1.78 13.15 1.70
N PHE A 17 -0.97 12.13 1.99
CA PHE A 17 -1.38 11.05 2.85
C PHE A 17 -0.86 11.27 4.27
N LYS A 18 -1.69 10.96 5.24
CA LYS A 18 -1.31 11.05 6.65
C LYS A 18 -1.49 9.67 7.29
N PRO A 19 -0.41 8.94 7.56
CA PRO A 19 -0.53 7.62 8.17
C PRO A 19 -0.99 7.72 9.62
N THR A 20 -1.89 6.83 10.00
CA THR A 20 -2.37 6.75 11.37
C THR A 20 -2.47 5.27 11.76
N ALA A 21 -2.58 5.03 13.06
CA ALA A 21 -2.59 3.66 13.57
C ALA A 21 -3.86 2.89 13.21
N ASP A 22 -4.94 3.59 12.89
CA ASP A 22 -6.20 2.93 12.59
C ASP A 22 -6.37 2.60 11.12
N LEU A 23 -5.41 2.95 10.28
CA LEU A 23 -5.46 2.64 8.86
C LEU A 23 -4.75 1.34 8.56
N VAL A 24 -5.22 0.62 7.55
CA VAL A 24 -4.51 -0.55 7.05
C VAL A 24 -3.58 -0.06 5.94
N ILE A 25 -2.29 -0.08 6.22
CA ILE A 25 -1.26 0.41 5.29
C ILE A 25 -0.31 -0.74 5.00
N TRP A 26 -0.26 -1.16 3.75
CA TRP A 26 0.57 -2.30 3.34
C TRP A 26 1.72 -1.81 2.47
N ASP A 27 2.94 -2.07 2.94
CA ASP A 27 4.16 -1.84 2.16
C ASP A 27 4.48 -3.16 1.46
N VAL A 28 4.35 -3.17 0.14
CA VAL A 28 4.41 -4.42 -0.62
C VAL A 28 5.82 -4.71 -1.14
N ARG A 29 6.82 -4.01 -0.62
CA ARG A 29 8.21 -4.31 -0.96
C ARG A 29 8.67 -5.58 -0.26
N ASP A 30 9.81 -6.10 -0.70
CA ASP A 30 10.44 -7.20 0.00
C ASP A 30 10.84 -6.78 1.40
N MET A 31 10.97 -7.76 2.29
CA MET A 31 11.22 -7.49 3.70
C MET A 31 12.51 -6.69 3.91
N ASP A 32 13.56 -6.99 3.16
CA ASP A 32 14.83 -6.29 3.35
C ASP A 32 14.69 -4.80 2.99
N LYS A 33 13.90 -4.47 1.98
CA LYS A 33 13.65 -3.08 1.64
C LYS A 33 12.81 -2.39 2.69
N TYR A 34 11.82 -3.10 3.21
CA TYR A 34 10.98 -2.56 4.27
C TYR A 34 11.81 -2.24 5.50
N GLN A 35 12.73 -3.10 5.85
CA GLN A 35 13.56 -2.90 7.03
C GLN A 35 14.54 -1.74 6.88
N GLU A 36 14.91 -1.41 5.64
CA GLU A 36 15.80 -0.29 5.40
C GLU A 36 15.13 1.05 5.69
N GLY A 37 13.82 1.08 5.68
CA GLY A 37 13.09 2.30 6.00
C GLY A 37 11.69 2.23 5.44
N HIS A 38 10.70 2.46 6.30
CA HIS A 38 9.29 2.44 5.90
C HIS A 38 8.55 3.54 6.63
N ILE A 39 7.39 3.94 6.09
CA ILE A 39 6.61 4.99 6.75
C ILE A 39 5.96 4.42 8.00
N ALA A 40 5.62 5.32 8.93
CA ALA A 40 5.00 4.92 10.18
C ALA A 40 3.70 4.16 9.92
N TYR A 41 3.43 3.17 10.74
CA TYR A 41 2.21 2.36 10.73
C TYR A 41 2.07 1.45 9.51
N ALA A 42 3.02 1.43 8.59
CA ALA A 42 2.98 0.52 7.47
C ALA A 42 3.40 -0.88 7.91
N VAL A 43 2.67 -1.87 7.42
CA VAL A 43 2.97 -3.27 7.68
C VAL A 43 3.58 -3.86 6.42
N ASN A 44 4.63 -4.65 6.58
CA ASN A 44 5.25 -5.29 5.43
C ASN A 44 4.36 -6.43 4.94
N MET A 45 3.86 -6.28 3.73
CA MET A 45 3.03 -7.29 3.09
C MET A 45 3.55 -7.48 1.67
N PRO A 46 4.63 -8.25 1.50
CA PRO A 46 5.17 -8.47 0.17
C PRO A 46 4.08 -8.97 -0.77
N ILE A 47 4.18 -8.61 -2.04
CA ILE A 47 3.10 -8.87 -2.98
C ILE A 47 2.80 -10.37 -3.06
N GLU A 48 3.81 -11.22 -2.91
CA GLU A 48 3.62 -12.67 -2.97
C GLU A 48 2.92 -13.22 -1.72
N CYS A 49 2.79 -12.41 -0.68
CA CYS A 49 2.08 -12.81 0.54
C CYS A 49 0.62 -12.41 0.52
N ILE A 50 0.20 -11.67 -0.49
CA ILE A 50 -1.18 -11.20 -0.58
C ILE A 50 -2.06 -12.33 -1.10
N ASN A 51 -3.08 -12.68 -0.31
CA ASN A 51 -4.04 -13.69 -0.71
C ASN A 51 -5.35 -13.42 0.03
N GLU A 52 -6.35 -14.26 -0.20
CA GLU A 52 -7.65 -14.05 0.40
C GLU A 52 -7.59 -14.10 1.92
N THR A 53 -6.72 -14.93 2.46
CA THR A 53 -6.60 -15.06 3.92
C THR A 53 -6.06 -13.76 4.54
N THR A 54 -4.96 -13.23 3.98
CA THR A 54 -4.39 -12.01 4.53
C THR A 54 -5.33 -10.84 4.37
N LEU A 55 -6.05 -10.80 3.25
CA LEU A 55 -7.02 -9.73 3.01
C LEU A 55 -8.18 -9.83 3.99
N ALA A 56 -8.65 -11.04 4.27
CA ALA A 56 -9.78 -11.25 5.16
C ALA A 56 -9.47 -10.85 6.60
N GLU A 57 -8.21 -10.76 6.96
CA GLU A 57 -7.82 -10.37 8.31
C GLU A 57 -7.95 -8.87 8.54
N THR A 58 -8.27 -8.11 7.50
CA THR A 58 -8.42 -6.67 7.59
C THR A 58 -9.82 -6.27 7.18
N CYS A 59 -10.19 -5.03 7.46
CA CYS A 59 -11.45 -4.49 6.98
C CYS A 59 -11.26 -3.03 6.60
N GLY A 60 -12.16 -2.52 5.75
CA GLY A 60 -12.10 -1.15 5.31
C GLY A 60 -11.17 -0.97 4.12
N ASP A 61 -10.78 0.27 3.89
CA ASP A 61 -9.89 0.60 2.79
C ASP A 61 -8.48 0.15 3.10
N ILE A 62 -7.78 -0.30 2.07
CA ILE A 62 -6.39 -0.71 2.20
C ILE A 62 -5.51 0.27 1.43
N TYR A 63 -4.56 0.85 2.11
CA TYR A 63 -3.59 1.78 1.52
C TYR A 63 -2.34 1.00 1.17
N VAL A 64 -1.90 1.11 -0.08
CA VAL A 64 -0.83 0.26 -0.61
C VAL A 64 0.28 1.15 -1.15
N LEU A 65 1.52 0.86 -0.75
CA LEU A 65 2.66 1.61 -1.27
C LEU A 65 3.84 0.67 -1.47
N CYS A 66 4.79 1.16 -2.25
CA CYS A 66 6.07 0.48 -2.45
C CYS A 66 7.16 1.55 -2.51
N GLY A 67 8.31 1.23 -3.08
CA GLY A 67 9.40 2.20 -3.15
C GLY A 67 9.10 3.35 -4.10
N GLY A 68 8.76 3.04 -5.33
CA GLY A 68 8.56 4.04 -6.36
C GLY A 68 7.19 4.04 -7.02
N GLY A 69 6.29 3.17 -6.60
CA GLY A 69 4.92 3.19 -7.07
C GLY A 69 4.54 2.08 -8.05
N THR A 70 5.49 1.38 -8.64
CA THR A 70 5.18 0.38 -9.66
C THR A 70 4.57 -0.88 -9.05
N LYS A 71 5.21 -1.42 -8.04
CA LYS A 71 4.76 -2.66 -7.42
C LYS A 71 3.42 -2.47 -6.71
N ALA A 72 3.20 -1.28 -6.16
CA ALA A 72 1.95 -0.98 -5.46
C ALA A 72 0.75 -1.03 -6.42
N GLY A 73 0.93 -0.57 -7.66
CA GLY A 73 -0.14 -0.66 -8.63
C GLY A 73 -0.53 -2.10 -8.91
N ARG A 74 0.46 -2.98 -9.06
CA ARG A 74 0.20 -4.40 -9.27
C ARG A 74 -0.49 -5.02 -8.06
N ALA A 75 -0.08 -4.62 -6.86
CA ALA A 75 -0.71 -5.13 -5.65
C ALA A 75 -2.16 -4.72 -5.57
N CYS A 76 -2.49 -3.50 -5.95
CA CYS A 76 -3.87 -3.05 -5.96
C CYS A 76 -4.71 -3.87 -6.95
N GLU A 77 -4.15 -4.17 -8.11
CA GLU A 77 -4.86 -4.98 -9.10
C GLU A 77 -5.10 -6.39 -8.58
N LEU A 78 -4.11 -6.95 -7.90
CA LEU A 78 -4.27 -8.27 -7.31
C LEU A 78 -5.36 -8.24 -6.24
N LEU A 79 -5.32 -7.25 -5.37
CA LEU A 79 -6.32 -7.12 -4.30
C LEU A 79 -7.72 -6.98 -4.87
N GLU A 80 -7.87 -6.18 -5.91
CA GLU A 80 -9.17 -6.01 -6.53
C GLU A 80 -9.68 -7.32 -7.10
N SER A 81 -8.79 -8.13 -7.67
CA SER A 81 -9.21 -9.41 -8.21
C SER A 81 -9.62 -10.38 -7.10
N LEU A 82 -9.05 -10.22 -5.91
CA LEU A 82 -9.41 -11.08 -4.78
C LEU A 82 -10.72 -10.66 -4.12
N ASP A 83 -10.94 -9.35 -4.01
CA ASP A 83 -12.17 -8.83 -3.40
C ASP A 83 -12.52 -7.49 -4.04
N PRO A 84 -13.34 -7.51 -5.08
CA PRO A 84 -13.70 -6.27 -5.79
C PRO A 84 -14.68 -5.39 -5.03
N THR A 85 -15.14 -5.80 -3.85
CA THR A 85 -16.10 -5.00 -3.09
C THR A 85 -15.44 -3.99 -2.19
N ARG A 86 -14.11 -4.03 -2.04
CA ARG A 86 -13.39 -3.13 -1.16
C ARG A 86 -12.65 -2.08 -1.98
N THR A 87 -12.25 -1.01 -1.30
CA THR A 87 -11.53 0.08 -1.95
C THR A 87 -10.04 -0.05 -1.61
N TYR A 88 -9.20 0.11 -2.62
CA TYR A 88 -7.75 0.05 -2.47
C TYR A 88 -7.18 1.38 -2.92
N VAL A 89 -6.28 1.94 -2.13
CA VAL A 89 -5.68 3.25 -2.41
C VAL A 89 -4.21 3.05 -2.72
N HIS A 90 -3.84 3.37 -3.94
CA HIS A 90 -2.45 3.29 -4.38
C HIS A 90 -1.77 4.61 -4.00
N LEU A 91 -0.84 4.55 -3.05
CA LEU A 91 -0.11 5.74 -2.61
C LEU A 91 1.04 5.97 -3.57
N THR A 92 0.85 6.91 -4.49
CA THR A 92 1.87 7.21 -5.49
C THR A 92 3.05 7.93 -4.86
N GLY A 93 4.22 7.73 -5.44
CA GLY A 93 5.45 8.26 -4.86
C GLY A 93 6.08 7.33 -3.86
N GLY A 94 5.26 6.59 -3.11
CA GLY A 94 5.73 5.55 -2.23
C GLY A 94 6.72 6.02 -1.19
N THR A 95 7.56 5.09 -0.73
CA THR A 95 8.53 5.39 0.30
C THR A 95 9.57 6.41 -0.16
N ARG A 96 9.95 6.38 -1.45
CA ARG A 96 10.89 7.37 -1.97
C ARG A 96 10.30 8.77 -1.90
N GLY A 97 9.01 8.89 -2.24
CA GLY A 97 8.35 10.18 -2.15
C GLY A 97 8.30 10.69 -0.73
N ALA A 98 8.00 9.81 0.22
CA ALA A 98 7.97 10.20 1.62
C ALA A 98 9.34 10.68 2.08
N ALA A 99 10.40 9.95 1.68
CA ALA A 99 11.75 10.35 2.05
C ALA A 99 12.11 11.71 1.45
N ALA A 100 11.70 11.95 0.22
CA ALA A 100 11.99 13.22 -0.43
C ALA A 100 11.28 14.39 0.26
N LEU A 101 10.15 14.10 0.92
CA LEU A 101 9.42 15.11 1.67
C LEU A 101 10.00 15.35 3.07
N GLY A 102 11.00 14.56 3.44
CA GLY A 102 11.61 14.72 4.75
C GLY A 102 10.95 13.89 5.85
N TRP A 103 10.09 12.96 5.49
CA TRP A 103 9.46 12.10 6.50
C TRP A 103 10.52 11.25 7.17
N GLU A 104 10.35 11.07 8.47
CA GLU A 104 11.22 10.17 9.21
C GLU A 104 10.78 8.74 8.96
N LEU A 105 11.65 7.93 8.40
CA LEU A 105 11.33 6.55 8.11
C LEU A 105 11.76 5.66 9.27
N ILE A 106 10.97 4.65 9.54
CA ILE A 106 11.25 3.69 10.60
C ILE A 106 12.14 2.60 10.03
N LYS A 107 13.24 2.31 10.71
CA LYS A 107 14.19 1.29 10.28
C LYS A 107 14.14 0.12 11.26
N GLU A 108 14.15 -1.08 10.70
CA GLU A 108 14.12 -2.29 11.51
C GLU A 108 15.25 -3.20 11.07
N LYS A 109 15.72 -4.01 11.98
CA LYS A 109 16.80 -4.96 11.67
C LYS A 109 16.39 -6.35 11.99
#